data_96408d8bb84b70bb84f486b204e0fbeb
#
_entry.id   96408d8bb84b70bb84f486b204e0fbeb
#
_cell.length_a   1.000
_cell.length_b   1.000
_cell.length_c   1.000
_cell.angle_alpha   90.00
_cell.angle_beta   90.00
_cell.angle_gamma   90.00
#
_symmetry.space_group_name_H-M   'P 1'
#
loop_
_entity.id
_entity.type
_entity.pdbx_description
1 polymer ?
#
loop_
_entity_poly.entity_id
_entity_poly.type
_entity_poly.pdbx_seq_one_letter_code
_entity_poly.pdbx_strand_id
1 'polypeptide(L)'
;IEVSRKQGKTALAAALCLYYLIADGEDGAEVLLAANSKEQAKIAFDMCSKFSKGLDTKGKYLTAYRADILFKATNSKLKVLAADDSKLDGFNASFGLLDEYHAAKTSKVRDVIKSSMGMRENPHLCTITTAGFDKTLPCYQLRTVAIEVLNELKSDDEMFIAIYSLDADDDWRSEKNWMKVAPNLNITVTSKYIKGQVQQAINNPSDEVGVRTKTLNQWCDSATVWLSDESIIKCTQAVDLSKFRGLPCYVGVDLAATSDLTAVSYLVVDGDKYYFKTHYLSLIHISEPTRQEAI
;
A
#
# COMPACT_ATOMS: atom_id res chain seq x y z
N ILE A 1 5.64 8.67 -2.27
CA ILE A 1 5.66 8.22 -3.69
C ILE A 1 5.05 6.82 -3.78
N GLU A 2 3.96 6.70 -4.53
CA GLU A 2 3.29 5.43 -4.79
C GLU A 2 3.31 5.13 -6.30
N VAL A 3 3.96 4.04 -6.69
CA VAL A 3 4.10 3.64 -8.10
C VAL A 3 4.26 2.12 -8.23
N SER A 4 3.83 1.54 -9.34
CA SER A 4 3.86 0.09 -9.59
C SER A 4 5.27 -0.51 -9.49
N ARG A 5 5.36 -1.83 -9.49
CA ARG A 5 6.65 -2.53 -9.50
C ARG A 5 7.44 -2.24 -10.78
N LYS A 6 8.77 -2.37 -10.69
CA LYS A 6 9.72 -2.19 -11.82
C LYS A 6 9.78 -0.77 -12.40
N GLN A 7 9.37 0.24 -11.64
CA GLN A 7 9.46 1.65 -12.02
C GLN A 7 10.72 2.35 -11.46
N GLY A 8 11.73 1.62 -11.01
CA GLY A 8 12.99 2.18 -10.54
C GLY A 8 12.97 2.70 -9.09
N LYS A 9 11.94 2.38 -8.28
CA LYS A 9 11.81 2.82 -6.88
C LYS A 9 13.09 2.66 -6.07
N THR A 10 13.68 1.47 -6.08
CA THR A 10 14.88 1.16 -5.30
C THR A 10 16.09 1.99 -5.73
N ALA A 11 16.23 2.26 -7.03
CA ALA A 11 17.30 3.11 -7.53
C ALA A 11 17.10 4.56 -7.11
N LEU A 12 15.87 5.08 -7.20
CA LEU A 12 15.51 6.41 -6.70
C LEU A 12 15.76 6.52 -5.19
N ALA A 13 15.30 5.53 -4.41
CA ALA A 13 15.53 5.45 -2.98
C ALA A 13 17.02 5.53 -2.63
N ALA A 14 17.86 4.74 -3.31
CA ALA A 14 19.29 4.75 -3.10
C ALA A 14 19.94 6.08 -3.49
N ALA A 15 19.50 6.69 -4.57
CA ALA A 15 19.99 8.00 -4.99
C ALA A 15 19.65 9.10 -3.99
N LEU A 16 18.42 9.12 -3.47
CA LEU A 16 18.00 10.06 -2.42
C LEU A 16 18.79 9.86 -1.14
N CYS A 17 18.93 8.61 -0.67
CA CYS A 17 19.74 8.33 0.52
C CYS A 17 21.18 8.84 0.39
N LEU A 18 21.80 8.66 -0.78
CA LEU A 18 23.17 9.15 -1.01
C LEU A 18 23.22 10.67 -1.19
N TYR A 19 22.21 11.29 -1.79
CA TYR A 19 22.12 12.74 -1.87
C TYR A 19 22.13 13.37 -0.47
N TYR A 20 21.25 12.92 0.42
CA TYR A 20 21.18 13.41 1.80
C TYR A 20 22.41 13.03 2.64
N LEU A 21 23.12 11.97 2.27
CA LEU A 21 24.36 11.59 2.94
C LEU A 21 25.53 12.49 2.60
N ILE A 22 25.64 12.95 1.31
CA ILE A 22 26.87 13.56 0.78
C ILE A 22 26.71 14.97 0.21
N ALA A 23 25.50 15.38 -0.21
CA ALA A 23 25.28 16.55 -1.04
C ALA A 23 24.27 17.56 -0.47
N ASP A 24 23.53 17.21 0.56
CA ASP A 24 22.53 18.07 1.20
C ASP A 24 23.16 19.23 1.99
N GLY A 25 24.45 19.13 2.31
CA GLY A 25 25.21 20.17 2.99
C GLY A 25 25.13 20.10 4.51
N GLU A 26 24.51 19.10 5.08
CA GLU A 26 24.38 18.93 6.53
C GLU A 26 25.53 18.12 7.12
N ASP A 27 26.28 18.73 8.04
CA ASP A 27 27.36 18.07 8.76
C ASP A 27 26.79 17.03 9.77
N GLY A 28 27.41 15.85 9.80
CA GLY A 28 26.94 14.76 10.67
C GLY A 28 25.54 14.28 10.33
N ALA A 29 25.17 14.30 9.04
CA ALA A 29 23.89 13.81 8.58
C ALA A 29 23.66 12.34 8.99
N GLU A 30 22.49 12.04 9.54
CA GLU A 30 22.05 10.68 9.84
C GLU A 30 20.93 10.29 8.90
N VAL A 31 21.26 9.45 7.92
CA VAL A 31 20.32 8.94 6.91
C VAL A 31 19.82 7.56 7.35
N LEU A 32 18.52 7.40 7.51
CA LEU A 32 17.91 6.16 7.95
C LEU A 32 17.12 5.51 6.82
N LEU A 33 17.50 4.28 6.46
CA LEU A 33 16.81 3.46 5.47
C LEU A 33 16.04 2.35 6.19
N ALA A 34 14.73 2.39 6.15
CA ALA A 34 13.86 1.42 6.81
C ALA A 34 13.00 0.65 5.79
N ALA A 35 12.75 -0.62 6.08
CA ALA A 35 11.81 -1.47 5.38
C ALA A 35 11.16 -2.46 6.36
N ASN A 36 10.13 -3.19 5.91
CA ASN A 36 9.38 -4.12 6.76
C ASN A 36 10.19 -5.35 7.20
N SER A 37 11.23 -5.74 6.44
CA SER A 37 12.15 -6.81 6.83
C SER A 37 13.60 -6.42 6.55
N LYS A 38 14.53 -7.11 7.22
CA LYS A 38 15.99 -6.93 7.01
C LYS A 38 16.40 -7.25 5.58
N GLU A 39 15.79 -8.23 4.97
CA GLU A 39 16.06 -8.65 3.58
C GLU A 39 15.65 -7.54 2.58
N GLN A 40 14.49 -6.92 2.78
CA GLN A 40 14.03 -5.82 1.94
C GLN A 40 14.91 -4.58 2.11
N ALA A 41 15.20 -4.21 3.34
CA ALA A 41 16.11 -3.09 3.64
C ALA A 41 17.50 -3.31 3.03
N LYS A 42 17.98 -4.56 3.02
CA LYS A 42 19.26 -4.93 2.41
C LYS A 42 19.27 -4.70 0.89
N ILE A 43 18.19 -4.96 0.17
CA ILE A 43 18.12 -4.74 -1.29
C ILE A 43 18.38 -3.26 -1.62
N ALA A 44 17.71 -2.35 -0.91
CA ALA A 44 17.91 -0.91 -1.10
C ALA A 44 19.31 -0.48 -0.64
N PHE A 45 19.83 -1.02 0.47
CA PHE A 45 21.17 -0.76 0.97
C PHE A 45 22.26 -1.25 0.00
N ASP A 46 22.13 -2.44 -0.57
CA ASP A 46 23.07 -2.99 -1.55
C ASP A 46 23.15 -2.07 -2.79
N MET A 47 22.02 -1.45 -3.17
CA MET A 47 22.01 -0.43 -4.24
C MET A 47 22.75 0.84 -3.81
N CYS A 48 22.54 1.35 -2.59
CA CYS A 48 23.30 2.47 -2.03
C CYS A 48 24.80 2.15 -2.01
N SER A 49 25.19 0.96 -1.56
CA SER A 49 26.59 0.51 -1.53
C SER A 49 27.20 0.42 -2.93
N LYS A 50 26.42 -0.05 -3.92
CA LYS A 50 26.87 -0.09 -5.32
C LYS A 50 27.09 1.33 -5.88
N PHE A 51 26.15 2.22 -5.64
CA PHE A 51 26.26 3.61 -6.11
C PHE A 51 27.41 4.34 -5.40
N SER A 52 27.59 4.15 -4.09
CA SER A 52 28.70 4.77 -3.35
C SER A 52 30.07 4.35 -3.89
N LYS A 53 30.24 3.09 -4.27
CA LYS A 53 31.46 2.58 -4.93
C LYS A 53 31.66 3.17 -6.33
N GLY A 54 30.58 3.47 -7.05
CA GLY A 54 30.66 4.16 -8.34
C GLY A 54 31.05 5.63 -8.20
N LEU A 55 30.56 6.30 -7.16
CA LEU A 55 30.86 7.70 -6.87
C LEU A 55 32.28 7.90 -6.32
N ASP A 56 32.74 6.99 -5.49
CA ASP A 56 34.05 7.02 -4.88
C ASP A 56 34.83 5.73 -5.10
N THR A 57 35.32 5.55 -6.31
CA THR A 57 36.04 4.33 -6.73
C THR A 57 37.29 4.02 -5.91
N LYS A 58 37.89 5.03 -5.27
CA LYS A 58 39.09 4.88 -4.43
C LYS A 58 38.77 4.71 -2.95
N GLY A 59 37.52 4.83 -2.53
CA GLY A 59 37.11 4.73 -1.12
C GLY A 59 37.68 5.81 -0.22
N LYS A 60 38.02 6.97 -0.79
CA LYS A 60 38.64 8.08 -0.05
C LYS A 60 37.64 8.72 0.92
N TYR A 61 36.44 8.96 0.47
CA TYR A 61 35.38 9.67 1.20
C TYR A 61 34.29 8.78 1.68
N LEU A 62 33.87 7.77 0.90
CA LEU A 62 32.78 6.85 1.21
C LEU A 62 33.32 5.47 1.59
N THR A 63 32.84 4.95 2.71
CA THR A 63 33.17 3.59 3.14
C THR A 63 31.88 2.84 3.46
N ALA A 64 31.58 1.82 2.66
CA ALA A 64 30.42 0.94 2.90
C ALA A 64 30.86 -0.25 3.79
N TYR A 65 30.17 -0.41 4.89
CA TYR A 65 30.25 -1.56 5.79
C TYR A 65 29.09 -2.54 5.51
N ARG A 66 28.85 -3.47 6.42
CA ARG A 66 27.81 -4.49 6.26
C ARG A 66 26.37 -3.93 6.29
N ALA A 67 26.14 -2.90 7.12
CA ALA A 67 24.83 -2.29 7.34
C ALA A 67 24.85 -0.76 7.40
N ASP A 68 26.01 -0.15 7.19
CA ASP A 68 26.22 1.29 7.27
C ASP A 68 27.06 1.77 6.10
N ILE A 69 26.87 3.02 5.69
CA ILE A 69 27.77 3.75 4.79
C ILE A 69 28.20 5.01 5.52
N LEU A 70 29.52 5.21 5.65
CA LEU A 70 30.11 6.39 6.26
C LEU A 70 30.61 7.35 5.18
N PHE A 71 30.23 8.62 5.27
CA PHE A 71 30.82 9.71 4.54
C PHE A 71 31.78 10.48 5.44
N LYS A 72 33.10 10.31 5.20
CA LYS A 72 34.17 10.78 6.11
C LYS A 72 34.31 12.29 6.16
N ALA A 73 33.97 13.01 5.07
CA ALA A 73 34.17 14.46 4.99
C ALA A 73 33.36 15.22 6.04
N THR A 74 32.15 14.79 6.32
CA THR A 74 31.24 15.43 7.27
C THR A 74 30.85 14.50 8.44
N ASN A 75 31.52 13.35 8.56
CA ASN A 75 31.17 12.30 9.53
C ASN A 75 29.69 11.86 9.47
N SER A 76 29.09 11.92 8.28
CA SER A 76 27.70 11.55 8.04
C SER A 76 27.55 10.04 7.85
N LYS A 77 26.39 9.47 8.25
CA LYS A 77 26.16 8.02 8.26
C LYS A 77 24.81 7.67 7.65
N LEU A 78 24.81 6.66 6.77
CA LEU A 78 23.60 5.98 6.36
C LEU A 78 23.49 4.66 7.14
N LYS A 79 22.36 4.41 7.78
CA LYS A 79 22.07 3.18 8.55
C LYS A 79 20.83 2.49 8.06
N VAL A 80 20.83 1.16 8.10
CA VAL A 80 19.67 0.34 7.82
C VAL A 80 18.92 0.04 9.11
N LEU A 81 17.60 0.26 9.11
CA LEU A 81 16.71 -0.10 10.19
C LEU A 81 15.75 -1.21 9.73
N ALA A 82 15.52 -2.18 10.59
CA ALA A 82 14.46 -3.16 10.39
C ALA A 82 13.28 -2.88 11.32
N ALA A 83 12.06 -3.18 10.89
CA ALA A 83 10.87 -2.98 11.69
C ALA A 83 10.88 -3.72 13.03
N ASP A 84 11.64 -4.82 13.11
CA ASP A 84 11.78 -5.67 14.32
C ASP A 84 12.88 -5.20 15.28
N ASP A 85 13.61 -4.12 14.97
CA ASP A 85 14.67 -3.64 15.86
C ASP A 85 14.06 -3.07 17.15
N SER A 86 14.44 -3.67 18.28
CA SER A 86 13.96 -3.26 19.61
C SER A 86 14.57 -1.94 20.09
N LYS A 87 15.57 -1.41 19.39
CA LYS A 87 16.29 -0.16 19.72
C LYS A 87 16.12 0.85 18.59
N LEU A 88 14.92 1.42 18.50
CA LEU A 88 14.62 2.46 17.51
C LEU A 88 14.83 3.89 18.08
N ASP A 89 15.20 4.04 19.35
CA ASP A 89 15.39 5.34 20.00
C ASP A 89 16.83 5.84 19.90
N GLY A 90 17.02 7.16 19.98
CA GLY A 90 18.33 7.81 20.04
C GLY A 90 18.90 8.20 18.69
N PHE A 91 18.10 8.23 17.63
CA PHE A 91 18.47 8.79 16.34
C PHE A 91 18.31 10.31 16.30
N ASN A 92 19.05 10.96 15.41
CA ASN A 92 18.90 12.38 15.04
C ASN A 92 18.90 12.46 13.51
N ALA A 93 17.79 11.98 12.91
CA ALA A 93 17.71 11.78 11.47
C ALA A 93 17.61 13.10 10.71
N SER A 94 18.46 13.29 9.71
CA SER A 94 18.31 14.32 8.69
C SER A 94 17.44 13.85 7.52
N PHE A 95 17.53 12.57 7.20
CA PHE A 95 16.70 11.93 6.17
C PHE A 95 16.25 10.55 6.61
N GLY A 96 14.96 10.26 6.42
CA GLY A 96 14.39 8.94 6.60
C GLY A 96 13.75 8.43 5.32
N LEU A 97 14.03 7.18 4.94
CA LEU A 97 13.39 6.51 3.83
C LEU A 97 12.67 5.25 4.31
N LEU A 98 11.39 5.18 4.01
CA LEU A 98 10.55 4.01 4.25
C LEU A 98 10.26 3.33 2.91
N ASP A 99 10.85 2.15 2.69
CA ASP A 99 10.60 1.36 1.49
C ASP A 99 9.53 0.29 1.71
N GLU A 100 8.71 0.04 0.69
CA GLU A 100 7.59 -0.91 0.67
C GLU A 100 6.63 -0.73 1.87
N TYR A 101 6.28 0.54 2.18
CA TYR A 101 5.47 0.89 3.35
C TYR A 101 4.08 0.26 3.36
N HIS A 102 3.56 -0.17 2.19
CA HIS A 102 2.26 -0.87 2.09
C HIS A 102 2.16 -2.14 2.96
N ALA A 103 3.30 -2.75 3.29
CA ALA A 103 3.34 -3.96 4.11
C ALA A 103 3.56 -3.70 5.61
N ALA A 104 3.71 -2.42 6.02
CA ALA A 104 3.88 -2.05 7.42
C ALA A 104 2.59 -2.26 8.21
N LYS A 105 2.64 -3.11 9.24
CA LYS A 105 1.48 -3.39 10.11
C LYS A 105 1.16 -2.25 11.06
N THR A 106 2.14 -1.42 11.41
CA THR A 106 2.00 -0.29 12.33
C THR A 106 2.79 0.90 11.81
N SER A 107 2.46 2.11 12.27
CA SER A 107 3.20 3.35 11.96
C SER A 107 4.48 3.51 12.78
N LYS A 108 4.77 2.62 13.72
CA LYS A 108 5.83 2.79 14.73
C LYS A 108 7.17 3.25 14.16
N VAL A 109 7.69 2.57 13.12
CA VAL A 109 8.99 2.93 12.51
C VAL A 109 8.95 4.34 11.91
N ARG A 110 7.87 4.66 11.19
CA ARG A 110 7.66 5.98 10.62
C ARG A 110 7.63 7.07 11.71
N ASP A 111 6.90 6.83 12.78
CA ASP A 111 6.72 7.80 13.87
C ASP A 111 8.03 8.02 14.64
N VAL A 112 8.80 6.96 14.86
CA VAL A 112 10.13 7.06 15.50
C VAL A 112 11.10 7.85 14.62
N ILE A 113 11.17 7.57 13.32
CA ILE A 113 12.02 8.34 12.41
C ILE A 113 11.57 9.81 12.40
N LYS A 114 10.27 10.08 12.25
CA LYS A 114 9.72 11.43 12.25
C LYS A 114 10.02 12.18 13.54
N SER A 115 9.86 11.55 14.69
CA SER A 115 10.15 12.18 15.99
C SER A 115 11.64 12.45 16.20
N SER A 116 12.53 11.63 15.61
CA SER A 116 13.99 11.82 15.70
C SER A 116 14.50 13.01 14.90
N MET A 117 13.68 13.59 14.04
CA MET A 117 14.04 14.70 13.14
C MET A 117 13.94 16.09 13.79
N GLY A 118 13.38 16.20 14.99
CA GLY A 118 13.01 17.48 15.60
C GLY A 118 14.16 18.46 15.89
N MET A 119 15.41 18.04 15.82
CA MET A 119 16.58 18.90 16.00
C MET A 119 17.25 19.33 14.68
N ARG A 120 16.75 18.87 13.55
CA ARG A 120 17.29 19.18 12.23
C ARG A 120 16.57 20.39 11.63
N GLU A 121 17.29 21.20 10.86
CA GLU A 121 16.71 22.40 10.22
C GLU A 121 15.80 22.03 9.04
N ASN A 122 16.24 21.09 8.18
CA ASN A 122 15.53 20.67 6.98
C ASN A 122 15.41 19.14 6.89
N PRO A 123 14.71 18.49 7.85
CA PRO A 123 14.60 17.04 7.82
C PRO A 123 13.59 16.58 6.77
N HIS A 124 13.85 15.46 6.10
CA HIS A 124 12.94 14.89 5.12
C HIS A 124 12.61 13.44 5.41
N LEU A 125 11.32 13.12 5.40
CA LEU A 125 10.82 11.75 5.52
C LEU A 125 10.18 11.32 4.20
N CYS A 126 10.83 10.41 3.50
CA CYS A 126 10.37 9.89 2.23
C CYS A 126 9.74 8.49 2.40
N THR A 127 8.52 8.32 1.91
CA THR A 127 7.84 7.01 1.86
C THR A 127 7.70 6.59 0.41
N ILE A 128 8.24 5.42 0.06
CA ILE A 128 8.13 4.84 -1.27
C ILE A 128 7.43 3.49 -1.18
N THR A 129 6.42 3.28 -2.02
CA THR A 129 5.60 2.07 -1.93
C THR A 129 4.94 1.70 -3.25
N THR A 130 4.41 0.48 -3.31
CA THR A 130 3.35 0.07 -4.24
C THR A 130 2.01 0.10 -3.52
N ALA A 131 0.92 -0.15 -4.23
CA ALA A 131 -0.36 -0.51 -3.63
C ALA A 131 -0.25 -1.80 -2.80
N GLY A 132 -1.17 -1.98 -1.87
CA GLY A 132 -1.27 -3.14 -0.98
C GLY A 132 -2.64 -3.83 -1.06
N PHE A 133 -2.82 -4.81 -0.16
CA PHE A 133 -4.01 -5.66 -0.09
C PHE A 133 -4.90 -5.35 1.13
N ASP A 134 -4.47 -4.42 1.97
CA ASP A 134 -5.16 -4.11 3.22
C ASP A 134 -5.25 -2.60 3.41
N LYS A 135 -6.47 -2.08 3.26
CA LYS A 135 -6.78 -0.65 3.39
C LYS A 135 -6.88 -0.19 4.85
N THR A 136 -6.78 -1.10 5.81
CA THR A 136 -6.77 -0.74 7.25
C THR A 136 -5.39 -0.36 7.74
N LEU A 137 -4.33 -0.67 6.98
CA LEU A 137 -2.94 -0.43 7.35
C LEU A 137 -2.53 1.05 7.22
N PRO A 138 -1.49 1.47 7.97
CA PRO A 138 -1.03 2.86 8.02
C PRO A 138 -0.67 3.48 6.67
N CYS A 139 -0.20 2.68 5.73
CA CYS A 139 0.14 3.16 4.39
C CYS A 139 -1.09 3.68 3.64
N TYR A 140 -2.22 2.96 3.72
CA TYR A 140 -3.45 3.42 3.08
C TYR A 140 -4.05 4.65 3.77
N GLN A 141 -3.92 4.74 5.10
CA GLN A 141 -4.32 5.94 5.85
C GLN A 141 -3.51 7.17 5.41
N LEU A 142 -2.17 7.00 5.26
CA LEU A 142 -1.31 8.06 4.73
C LEU A 142 -1.70 8.44 3.30
N ARG A 143 -2.02 7.46 2.45
CA ARG A 143 -2.51 7.68 1.08
C ARG A 143 -3.82 8.47 1.07
N THR A 144 -4.75 8.18 1.97
CA THR A 144 -6.02 8.91 2.08
C THR A 144 -5.77 10.40 2.36
N VAL A 145 -4.90 10.70 3.34
CA VAL A 145 -4.50 12.09 3.62
C VAL A 145 -3.83 12.74 2.41
N ALA A 146 -2.93 12.02 1.73
CA ALA A 146 -2.27 12.51 0.52
C ALA A 146 -3.28 12.85 -0.59
N ILE A 147 -4.30 12.04 -0.81
CA ILE A 147 -5.37 12.31 -1.79
C ILE A 147 -6.19 13.53 -1.37
N GLU A 148 -6.49 13.70 -0.09
CA GLU A 148 -7.20 14.88 0.40
C GLU A 148 -6.41 16.17 0.15
N VAL A 149 -5.06 16.13 0.30
CA VAL A 149 -4.18 17.26 -0.03
C VAL A 149 -4.18 17.52 -1.55
N LEU A 150 -4.03 16.47 -2.38
CA LEU A 150 -4.07 16.61 -3.84
C LEU A 150 -5.39 17.16 -4.36
N ASN A 151 -6.50 16.88 -3.69
CA ASN A 151 -7.84 17.39 -4.02
C ASN A 151 -8.16 18.72 -3.33
N GLU A 152 -7.17 19.38 -2.71
CA GLU A 152 -7.33 20.67 -2.02
C GLU A 152 -8.35 20.65 -0.85
N LEU A 153 -8.68 19.45 -0.33
CA LEU A 153 -9.54 19.29 0.84
C LEU A 153 -8.77 19.53 2.14
N LYS A 154 -7.44 19.40 2.09
CA LYS A 154 -6.49 19.75 3.16
C LYS A 154 -5.34 20.53 2.55
N SER A 155 -4.77 21.47 3.32
CA SER A 155 -3.54 22.20 2.95
C SER A 155 -2.37 21.58 3.68
N ASP A 156 -1.33 21.21 2.93
CA ASP A 156 -0.03 20.77 3.45
C ASP A 156 1.03 21.06 2.39
N ASP A 157 1.67 22.22 2.50
CA ASP A 157 2.66 22.71 1.53
C ASP A 157 4.04 22.01 1.69
N GLU A 158 4.23 21.27 2.79
CA GLU A 158 5.45 20.50 3.04
C GLU A 158 5.36 19.07 2.48
N MET A 159 4.17 18.63 2.06
CA MET A 159 3.95 17.27 1.59
C MET A 159 4.08 17.15 0.07
N PHE A 160 5.22 16.63 -0.42
CA PHE A 160 5.34 16.21 -1.83
C PHE A 160 4.62 14.89 -2.07
N ILE A 161 3.71 14.84 -3.03
CA ILE A 161 2.88 13.67 -3.32
C ILE A 161 2.98 13.28 -4.79
N ALA A 162 3.28 11.99 -5.05
CA ALA A 162 3.26 11.41 -6.39
C ALA A 162 2.60 10.02 -6.31
N ILE A 163 1.37 9.91 -6.83
CA ILE A 163 0.59 8.67 -6.86
C ILE A 163 0.30 8.31 -8.32
N TYR A 164 0.83 7.17 -8.75
CA TYR A 164 0.63 6.61 -10.08
C TYR A 164 -0.27 5.38 -9.97
N SER A 165 -1.58 5.58 -10.06
CA SER A 165 -2.58 4.52 -9.94
C SER A 165 -3.65 4.63 -11.02
N LEU A 166 -4.44 3.58 -11.22
CA LEU A 166 -5.66 3.66 -12.02
C LEU A 166 -6.71 4.47 -11.27
N ASP A 167 -7.55 5.19 -12.02
CA ASP A 167 -8.76 5.80 -11.49
C ASP A 167 -9.85 4.73 -11.25
N ALA A 168 -10.88 5.08 -10.49
CA ALA A 168 -11.94 4.12 -10.11
C ALA A 168 -12.68 3.53 -11.32
N ASP A 169 -12.88 4.33 -12.38
CA ASP A 169 -13.61 3.97 -13.59
C ASP A 169 -12.70 3.41 -14.70
N ASP A 170 -11.41 3.33 -14.46
CA ASP A 170 -10.46 2.80 -15.46
C ASP A 170 -10.60 1.29 -15.62
N ASP A 171 -10.80 0.84 -16.85
CA ASP A 171 -10.63 -0.58 -17.17
C ASP A 171 -9.14 -0.98 -17.09
N TRP A 172 -8.81 -1.80 -16.10
CA TRP A 172 -7.46 -2.28 -15.85
C TRP A 172 -6.88 -3.14 -16.97
N ARG A 173 -7.74 -3.71 -17.84
CA ARG A 173 -7.37 -4.52 -19.00
C ARG A 173 -6.93 -3.67 -20.18
N SER A 174 -7.32 -2.38 -20.18
CA SER A 174 -7.05 -1.46 -21.28
C SER A 174 -5.63 -0.95 -21.27
N GLU A 175 -4.89 -1.21 -22.38
CA GLU A 175 -3.51 -0.78 -22.55
C GLU A 175 -3.34 0.76 -22.44
N LYS A 176 -4.37 1.52 -22.79
CA LYS A 176 -4.38 2.99 -22.71
C LYS A 176 -4.18 3.50 -21.28
N ASN A 177 -4.63 2.74 -20.28
CA ASN A 177 -4.59 3.13 -18.88
C ASN A 177 -3.25 2.78 -18.20
N TRP A 178 -2.41 1.91 -18.82
CA TRP A 178 -1.19 1.43 -18.17
C TRP A 178 -0.12 2.52 -17.97
N MET A 179 -0.14 3.58 -18.77
CA MET A 179 0.77 4.72 -18.56
C MET A 179 0.48 5.48 -17.26
N LYS A 180 -0.77 5.46 -16.77
CA LYS A 180 -1.13 6.08 -15.49
C LYS A 180 -0.40 5.43 -14.31
N VAL A 181 -0.12 4.13 -14.40
CA VAL A 181 0.50 3.33 -13.33
C VAL A 181 1.98 3.05 -13.55
N ALA A 182 2.45 3.20 -14.78
CA ALA A 182 3.81 2.88 -15.18
C ALA A 182 4.45 4.05 -15.94
N PRO A 183 4.88 5.11 -15.24
CA PRO A 183 5.49 6.29 -15.88
C PRO A 183 6.75 5.94 -16.69
N ASN A 184 7.45 4.85 -16.34
CA ASN A 184 8.61 4.33 -17.08
C ASN A 184 8.22 3.18 -18.04
N LEU A 185 6.98 3.18 -18.55
CA LEU A 185 6.54 2.20 -19.55
C LEU A 185 7.43 2.26 -20.79
N ASN A 186 7.88 1.08 -21.27
CA ASN A 186 8.83 0.90 -22.35
C ASN A 186 10.25 1.44 -22.12
N ILE A 187 10.55 1.87 -20.88
CA ILE A 187 11.91 2.19 -20.41
C ILE A 187 12.41 1.09 -19.48
N THR A 188 11.72 0.86 -18.35
CA THR A 188 12.08 -0.16 -17.36
C THR A 188 11.19 -1.40 -17.43
N VAL A 189 9.95 -1.24 -17.86
CA VAL A 189 8.98 -2.33 -18.05
C VAL A 189 8.31 -2.18 -19.41
N THR A 190 8.20 -3.28 -20.16
CA THR A 190 7.60 -3.24 -21.52
C THR A 190 6.09 -3.42 -21.46
N SER A 191 5.36 -2.79 -22.41
CA SER A 191 3.94 -3.04 -22.62
C SER A 191 3.64 -4.53 -22.83
N LYS A 192 4.54 -5.25 -23.51
CA LYS A 192 4.43 -6.71 -23.71
C LYS A 192 4.40 -7.48 -22.38
N TYR A 193 5.23 -7.07 -21.39
CA TYR A 193 5.24 -7.68 -20.06
C TYR A 193 3.92 -7.45 -19.34
N ILE A 194 3.44 -6.19 -19.30
CA ILE A 194 2.16 -5.86 -18.64
C ILE A 194 1.01 -6.61 -19.30
N LYS A 195 0.96 -6.64 -20.65
CA LYS A 195 -0.04 -7.38 -21.41
C LYS A 195 -0.06 -8.86 -21.05
N GLY A 196 1.12 -9.48 -20.90
CA GLY A 196 1.23 -10.88 -20.48
C GLY A 196 0.67 -11.11 -19.07
N GLN A 197 0.96 -10.22 -18.12
CA GLN A 197 0.43 -10.30 -16.76
C GLN A 197 -1.10 -10.11 -16.73
N VAL A 198 -1.62 -9.13 -17.47
CA VAL A 198 -3.07 -8.88 -17.59
C VAL A 198 -3.77 -10.08 -18.23
N GLN A 199 -3.22 -10.64 -19.32
CA GLN A 199 -3.80 -11.83 -19.96
C GLN A 199 -3.80 -13.05 -19.03
N GLN A 200 -2.75 -13.24 -18.23
CA GLN A 200 -2.69 -14.29 -17.21
C GLN A 200 -3.81 -14.10 -16.18
N ALA A 201 -4.03 -12.89 -15.69
CA ALA A 201 -5.08 -12.58 -14.73
C ALA A 201 -6.50 -12.77 -15.30
N ILE A 202 -6.69 -12.46 -16.61
CA ILE A 202 -7.97 -12.73 -17.30
C ILE A 202 -8.24 -14.24 -17.38
N ASN A 203 -7.21 -15.03 -17.71
CA ASN A 203 -7.33 -16.47 -17.83
C ASN A 203 -7.42 -17.19 -16.48
N ASN A 204 -6.85 -16.62 -15.43
CA ASN A 204 -6.82 -17.17 -14.09
C ASN A 204 -7.23 -16.11 -13.05
N PRO A 205 -8.51 -16.08 -12.63
CA PRO A 205 -9.02 -15.07 -11.71
C PRO A 205 -8.27 -15.00 -10.37
N SER A 206 -7.64 -16.10 -9.92
CA SER A 206 -6.84 -16.08 -8.68
C SER A 206 -5.60 -15.17 -8.78
N ASP A 207 -5.11 -14.88 -9.98
CA ASP A 207 -3.96 -14.01 -10.21
C ASP A 207 -4.36 -12.52 -10.34
N GLU A 208 -5.66 -12.23 -10.54
CA GLU A 208 -6.17 -10.88 -10.82
C GLU A 208 -5.73 -9.88 -9.76
N VAL A 209 -5.99 -10.17 -8.49
CA VAL A 209 -5.64 -9.28 -7.38
C VAL A 209 -4.14 -8.99 -7.34
N GLY A 210 -3.32 -10.03 -7.52
CA GLY A 210 -1.87 -9.90 -7.56
C GLY A 210 -1.39 -8.99 -8.69
N VAL A 211 -1.98 -9.10 -9.87
CA VAL A 211 -1.65 -8.28 -11.05
C VAL A 211 -2.15 -6.85 -10.85
N ARG A 212 -3.39 -6.66 -10.42
CA ARG A 212 -3.96 -5.33 -10.15
C ARG A 212 -3.14 -4.58 -9.11
N THR A 213 -2.76 -5.23 -8.01
CA THR A 213 -2.00 -4.58 -6.94
C THR A 213 -0.54 -4.32 -7.33
N LYS A 214 0.17 -5.35 -7.80
CA LYS A 214 1.62 -5.26 -7.98
C LYS A 214 2.05 -4.65 -9.30
N THR A 215 1.28 -4.92 -10.38
CA THR A 215 1.61 -4.47 -11.73
C THR A 215 0.88 -3.19 -12.09
N LEU A 216 -0.39 -3.07 -11.69
CA LEU A 216 -1.25 -1.93 -12.00
C LEU A 216 -1.46 -0.96 -10.83
N ASN A 217 -0.77 -1.18 -9.73
CA ASN A 217 -0.74 -0.29 -8.56
C ASN A 217 -2.12 0.10 -8.04
N GLN A 218 -3.05 -0.84 -8.05
CA GLN A 218 -4.41 -0.65 -7.59
C GLN A 218 -4.61 -1.31 -6.23
N TRP A 219 -5.08 -0.56 -5.24
CA TRP A 219 -5.41 -1.11 -3.92
C TRP A 219 -6.61 -2.04 -4.01
N CYS A 220 -6.44 -3.24 -3.47
CA CYS A 220 -7.48 -4.26 -3.38
C CYS A 220 -7.79 -4.56 -1.91
N ASP A 221 -9.01 -5.00 -1.61
CA ASP A 221 -9.45 -5.25 -0.23
C ASP A 221 -9.10 -6.67 0.27
N SER A 222 -8.53 -7.51 -0.58
CA SER A 222 -8.16 -8.89 -0.25
C SER A 222 -6.95 -9.34 -1.07
N ALA A 223 -6.12 -10.19 -0.48
CA ALA A 223 -4.99 -10.80 -1.18
C ALA A 223 -5.40 -11.90 -2.15
N THR A 224 -6.59 -12.47 -1.97
CA THR A 224 -7.15 -13.54 -2.82
C THR A 224 -8.61 -13.25 -3.15
N VAL A 225 -8.98 -13.46 -4.41
CA VAL A 225 -10.37 -13.39 -4.86
C VAL A 225 -10.88 -14.80 -5.10
N TRP A 226 -11.95 -15.16 -4.43
CA TRP A 226 -12.65 -16.42 -4.68
C TRP A 226 -13.54 -16.32 -5.94
N LEU A 227 -14.22 -15.17 -6.11
CA LEU A 227 -15.06 -14.86 -7.27
C LEU A 227 -14.66 -13.47 -7.80
N SER A 228 -14.64 -13.31 -9.13
CA SER A 228 -14.38 -11.99 -9.72
C SER A 228 -15.51 -11.01 -9.40
N ASP A 229 -15.20 -9.72 -9.22
CA ASP A 229 -16.18 -8.65 -9.03
C ASP A 229 -17.24 -8.66 -10.15
N GLU A 230 -16.83 -8.93 -11.38
CA GLU A 230 -17.71 -9.03 -12.54
C GLU A 230 -18.74 -10.17 -12.39
N SER A 231 -18.34 -11.31 -11.84
CA SER A 231 -19.24 -12.43 -11.56
C SER A 231 -20.23 -12.09 -10.45
N ILE A 232 -19.77 -11.41 -9.40
CA ILE A 232 -20.60 -10.94 -8.30
C ILE A 232 -21.62 -9.91 -8.82
N ILE A 233 -21.18 -8.90 -9.58
CA ILE A 233 -22.03 -7.85 -10.14
C ILE A 233 -23.12 -8.45 -11.05
N LYS A 234 -22.77 -9.43 -11.90
CA LYS A 234 -23.73 -10.13 -12.75
C LYS A 234 -24.79 -10.88 -11.95
N CYS A 235 -24.46 -11.33 -10.74
CA CYS A 235 -25.39 -12.01 -9.84
C CYS A 235 -26.14 -11.04 -8.91
N THR A 236 -25.74 -9.75 -8.86
CA THR A 236 -26.36 -8.76 -7.97
C THR A 236 -27.64 -8.21 -8.59
N GLN A 237 -28.77 -8.65 -8.05
CA GLN A 237 -30.10 -8.17 -8.43
C GLN A 237 -30.93 -7.95 -7.16
N ALA A 238 -31.90 -7.04 -7.22
CA ALA A 238 -32.85 -6.86 -6.16
C ALA A 238 -33.77 -8.10 -6.07
N VAL A 239 -33.62 -8.88 -4.99
CA VAL A 239 -34.43 -10.09 -4.76
C VAL A 239 -35.61 -9.73 -3.89
N ASP A 240 -36.83 -9.91 -4.46
CA ASP A 240 -38.09 -9.84 -3.75
C ASP A 240 -38.53 -11.26 -3.34
N LEU A 241 -38.27 -11.62 -2.10
CA LEU A 241 -38.57 -12.94 -1.57
C LEU A 241 -40.10 -13.27 -1.57
N SER A 242 -40.98 -12.27 -1.61
CA SER A 242 -42.42 -12.47 -1.63
C SER A 242 -42.89 -13.21 -2.88
N LYS A 243 -42.14 -13.14 -3.98
CA LYS A 243 -42.44 -13.82 -5.25
C LYS A 243 -42.19 -15.31 -5.22
N PHE A 244 -41.51 -15.82 -4.20
CA PHE A 244 -41.10 -17.22 -4.07
C PHE A 244 -41.87 -17.97 -2.99
N ARG A 245 -43.07 -17.48 -2.62
CA ARG A 245 -43.93 -18.18 -1.63
C ARG A 245 -44.28 -19.59 -2.09
N GLY A 246 -44.04 -20.54 -1.19
CA GLY A 246 -44.29 -21.96 -1.45
C GLY A 246 -43.09 -22.74 -1.98
N LEU A 247 -41.97 -22.08 -2.29
CA LEU A 247 -40.72 -22.75 -2.64
C LEU A 247 -39.90 -23.07 -1.39
N PRO A 248 -39.00 -24.07 -1.45
CA PRO A 248 -38.08 -24.37 -0.38
C PRO A 248 -37.17 -23.18 -0.10
N CYS A 249 -37.09 -22.79 1.18
CA CYS A 249 -36.21 -21.71 1.64
C CYS A 249 -35.28 -22.23 2.74
N TYR A 250 -33.99 -22.08 2.55
CA TYR A 250 -32.95 -22.38 3.54
C TYR A 250 -32.53 -21.11 4.22
N VAL A 251 -32.43 -21.14 5.56
CA VAL A 251 -32.05 -19.96 6.34
C VAL A 251 -30.77 -20.25 7.10
N GLY A 252 -29.77 -19.40 6.88
CA GLY A 252 -28.53 -19.37 7.65
C GLY A 252 -28.53 -18.18 8.60
N VAL A 253 -28.12 -18.39 9.85
CA VAL A 253 -28.02 -17.33 10.85
C VAL A 253 -26.62 -17.33 11.43
N ASP A 254 -25.97 -16.18 11.39
CA ASP A 254 -24.71 -15.92 12.06
C ASP A 254 -24.94 -14.86 13.15
N LEU A 255 -24.65 -15.24 14.40
CA LEU A 255 -24.93 -14.41 15.58
C LEU A 255 -23.62 -13.81 16.11
N ALA A 256 -23.57 -12.50 16.15
CA ALA A 256 -22.46 -11.77 16.78
C ALA A 256 -22.73 -11.57 18.28
N ALA A 257 -21.68 -11.78 19.09
CA ALA A 257 -21.77 -11.63 20.54
C ALA A 257 -21.42 -10.22 21.04
N THR A 258 -20.51 -9.49 20.40
CA THR A 258 -19.98 -8.22 20.95
C THR A 258 -19.67 -7.11 19.94
N SER A 259 -18.89 -7.35 18.88
CA SER A 259 -18.39 -6.29 17.99
C SER A 259 -18.53 -6.57 16.52
N ASP A 260 -19.30 -7.61 16.17
CA ASP A 260 -19.51 -8.06 14.80
C ASP A 260 -20.99 -7.87 14.38
N LEU A 261 -21.29 -8.09 13.12
CA LEU A 261 -22.66 -8.01 12.58
C LEU A 261 -23.37 -9.36 12.69
N THR A 262 -24.60 -9.36 13.22
CA THR A 262 -25.48 -10.51 13.07
C THR A 262 -26.02 -10.53 11.64
N ALA A 263 -25.95 -11.67 10.97
CA ALA A 263 -26.46 -11.84 9.61
C ALA A 263 -27.53 -12.94 9.55
N VAL A 264 -28.62 -12.67 8.84
CA VAL A 264 -29.66 -13.67 8.52
C VAL A 264 -29.75 -13.74 7.01
N SER A 265 -29.39 -14.90 6.46
CA SER A 265 -29.37 -15.17 5.03
C SER A 265 -30.49 -16.13 4.63
N TYR A 266 -31.17 -15.79 3.56
CA TYR A 266 -32.21 -16.60 2.96
C TYR A 266 -31.76 -17.11 1.61
N LEU A 267 -31.86 -18.41 1.35
CA LEU A 267 -31.58 -19.03 0.08
C LEU A 267 -32.85 -19.73 -0.41
N VAL A 268 -33.40 -19.27 -1.52
CA VAL A 268 -34.52 -19.89 -2.19
C VAL A 268 -34.05 -20.58 -3.45
N VAL A 269 -34.55 -21.82 -3.67
CA VAL A 269 -34.21 -22.61 -4.85
C VAL A 269 -35.46 -22.71 -5.74
N ASP A 270 -35.30 -22.24 -7.00
CA ASP A 270 -36.38 -22.33 -8.03
C ASP A 270 -35.79 -22.96 -9.30
N GLY A 271 -36.04 -24.26 -9.46
CA GLY A 271 -35.38 -25.07 -10.50
C GLY A 271 -33.87 -25.05 -10.37
N ASP A 272 -33.18 -24.61 -11.42
CA ASP A 272 -31.71 -24.47 -11.45
C ASP A 272 -31.22 -23.10 -10.97
N LYS A 273 -32.09 -22.24 -10.46
CA LYS A 273 -31.75 -20.89 -10.02
C LYS A 273 -31.75 -20.80 -8.50
N TYR A 274 -30.78 -20.07 -8.00
CA TYR A 274 -30.57 -19.78 -6.59
C TYR A 274 -30.77 -18.29 -6.34
N TYR A 275 -31.68 -17.94 -5.42
CA TYR A 275 -31.96 -16.57 -5.02
C TYR A 275 -31.50 -16.38 -3.58
N PHE A 276 -30.60 -15.45 -3.37
CA PHE A 276 -29.96 -15.22 -2.08
C PHE A 276 -30.23 -13.81 -1.61
N LYS A 277 -30.61 -13.63 -0.35
CA LYS A 277 -30.77 -12.33 0.29
C LYS A 277 -30.32 -12.40 1.74
N THR A 278 -29.46 -11.46 2.13
CA THR A 278 -28.98 -11.33 3.51
C THR A 278 -29.49 -10.05 4.14
N HIS A 279 -29.93 -10.15 5.39
CA HIS A 279 -30.20 -9.03 6.27
C HIS A 279 -29.10 -8.96 7.31
N TYR A 280 -28.50 -7.77 7.46
CA TYR A 280 -27.48 -7.49 8.45
C TYR A 280 -28.12 -6.70 9.59
N LEU A 281 -27.90 -7.14 10.81
CA LEU A 281 -28.35 -6.49 12.03
C LEU A 281 -27.11 -6.05 12.83
N SER A 282 -26.99 -4.75 13.05
CA SER A 282 -25.96 -4.21 13.93
C SER A 282 -26.50 -4.24 15.38
N LEU A 283 -25.61 -4.36 16.35
CA LEU A 283 -25.95 -4.27 17.77
C LEU A 283 -26.66 -2.95 18.13
N ILE A 284 -26.37 -1.85 17.43
CA ILE A 284 -27.10 -0.59 17.59
C ILE A 284 -28.55 -0.66 17.14
N HIS A 285 -28.88 -1.54 16.17
CA HIS A 285 -30.28 -1.76 15.75
C HIS A 285 -31.04 -2.73 16.67
N ILE A 286 -30.33 -3.51 17.49
CA ILE A 286 -30.92 -4.44 18.45
C ILE A 286 -31.20 -3.72 19.78
N SER A 287 -30.43 -2.69 20.12
CA SER A 287 -30.55 -1.94 21.39
C SER A 287 -31.57 -0.80 21.34
N GLU A 288 -32.05 -0.36 20.19
CA GLU A 288 -33.14 0.60 20.10
C GLU A 288 -34.49 -0.18 19.98
N PRO A 289 -35.36 -0.11 20.99
CA PRO A 289 -36.72 -0.61 20.82
C PRO A 289 -37.38 0.24 19.74
N THR A 290 -37.77 -0.41 18.65
CA THR A 290 -38.61 0.18 17.59
C THR A 290 -39.76 0.92 18.26
N ARG A 291 -39.75 2.26 18.23
CA ARG A 291 -40.97 3.04 18.42
C ARG A 291 -41.90 2.63 17.28
N GLN A 292 -42.79 1.70 17.54
CA GLN A 292 -43.98 1.57 16.74
C GLN A 292 -44.74 2.88 16.84
N GLU A 293 -44.73 3.64 15.76
CA GLU A 293 -45.73 4.68 15.59
C GLU A 293 -47.06 3.95 15.51
N ALA A 294 -47.83 4.12 16.57
CA ALA A 294 -49.26 3.75 16.57
C ALA A 294 -49.95 4.78 15.65
N ILE A 295 -50.51 4.27 14.57
CA ILE A 295 -51.58 4.92 13.81
C ILE A 295 -52.88 4.24 14.18
#